data_27ee0e77f4dc20e659187b4237bb564f
#
_entry.id   27ee0e77f4dc20e659187b4237bb564f
#
_cell.length_a   1.000
_cell.length_b   1.000
_cell.length_c   1.000
_cell.angle_alpha   90.00
_cell.angle_beta   90.00
_cell.angle_gamma   90.00
#
_symmetry.space_group_name_H-M   'P 1'
#
loop_
_entity.id
_entity.type
_entity.pdbx_description
1 polymer ?
#
loop_
_entity_poly.entity_id
_entity_poly.type
_entity_poly.pdbx_seq_one_letter_code
_entity_poly.pdbx_strand_id
1 'polypeptide(L)'
;MSIAQSVSSNSQYNPITGQSYTQGINIGSRVPTQSDLNTYLQNPELYSVQLREISQYLDNAIMQYKRTLNHFSKILLFNSDMRSVTRLKDKSPGEINKWKTQYDRCLDWLRKFNPRYIFMNKIIPKIVEEGGVFTYYRESKHFSDLVEIPTNYCYITGRWDWGFTYAIDLTWFDRMVGIRKVIPELTDYYNEFVTMREAGLKGDRLAPYQFYPVPVEKGYVFTFDHIKAEVVPPFCGIFKDSIAILDYKNLLKQKTTLDTWKLVAQIIPRDKDGKPIINPKIAMKIVQAVQKVLPSGVKTFSTPMDVQEVNFQNSQNQNNISGLGEQLYWRSVGVNGSIMDLGDKSAASLRLSLINDAGFVDHLYKQCENFVNLQLYILSRNYQFRVRFYGNRYTNSDDMLDYANVVRTANMPMGKLFGYCGYEPYEVDSTLDQEDILEYRERMKPILSAFNSPAGDDKGDSGGRPEKSLSDLSDAGEDQKQYDSNNNK
;
A
#
# COMPACT_ATOMS: atom_id res chain seq x y z
N MET A 1 -24.80 18.70 35.06
CA MET A 1 -24.25 17.45 35.64
C MET A 1 -23.32 16.83 34.62
N SER A 2 -22.02 17.00 34.85
CA SER A 2 -20.96 16.46 34.03
C SER A 2 -20.66 15.05 34.53
N ILE A 3 -20.91 14.03 33.68
CA ILE A 3 -20.47 12.67 33.98
C ILE A 3 -19.05 12.55 33.39
N ALA A 4 -18.07 12.78 34.27
CA ALA A 4 -16.71 12.35 34.03
C ALA A 4 -16.67 10.82 34.11
N GLN A 5 -16.75 10.11 32.98
CA GLN A 5 -16.38 8.70 32.96
C GLN A 5 -14.86 8.60 33.12
N SER A 6 -14.45 8.07 34.25
CA SER A 6 -13.07 7.67 34.52
C SER A 6 -12.65 6.63 33.50
N VAL A 7 -11.72 6.99 32.61
CA VAL A 7 -11.01 6.06 31.73
C VAL A 7 -10.10 5.22 32.63
N SER A 8 -10.52 4.03 32.98
CA SER A 8 -9.63 3.04 33.58
C SER A 8 -8.66 2.59 32.47
N SER A 9 -7.41 3.01 32.58
CA SER A 9 -6.32 2.49 31.76
C SER A 9 -6.07 1.03 32.19
N ASN A 10 -6.70 0.09 31.49
CA ASN A 10 -6.34 -1.31 31.61
C ASN A 10 -5.03 -1.52 30.83
N SER A 11 -3.90 -1.40 31.52
CA SER A 11 -2.63 -1.87 30.99
C SER A 11 -2.61 -3.39 31.07
N GLN A 12 -2.51 -4.06 29.94
CA GLN A 12 -2.21 -5.50 29.89
C GLN A 12 -0.70 -5.68 29.91
N TYR A 13 -0.23 -6.53 30.80
CA TYR A 13 1.17 -6.93 30.91
C TYR A 13 1.41 -8.14 30.03
N ASN A 14 2.44 -8.11 29.18
CA ASN A 14 2.88 -9.27 28.43
C ASN A 14 3.89 -10.06 29.28
N PRO A 15 3.53 -11.24 29.80
CA PRO A 15 4.43 -12.01 30.66
C PRO A 15 5.62 -12.62 29.92
N ILE A 16 5.58 -12.64 28.56
CA ILE A 16 6.65 -13.21 27.74
C ILE A 16 7.74 -12.16 27.47
N THR A 17 7.37 -10.92 27.18
CA THR A 17 8.33 -9.85 26.85
C THR A 17 8.58 -8.88 28.00
N GLY A 18 7.80 -8.94 29.08
CA GLY A 18 7.87 -8.01 30.20
C GLY A 18 7.35 -6.61 29.90
N GLN A 19 6.69 -6.41 28.78
CA GLN A 19 6.18 -5.11 28.37
C GLN A 19 4.71 -4.94 28.76
N SER A 20 4.34 -3.72 29.16
CA SER A 20 2.96 -3.36 29.43
C SER A 20 2.33 -2.71 28.22
N TYR A 21 1.17 -3.21 27.81
CA TYR A 21 0.39 -2.63 26.71
C TYR A 21 -0.88 -1.98 27.27
N THR A 22 -1.23 -0.82 26.77
CA THR A 22 -2.53 -0.21 27.02
C THR A 22 -3.56 -0.80 26.07
N GLN A 23 -4.70 -1.28 26.58
CA GLN A 23 -5.81 -1.69 25.70
C GLN A 23 -6.25 -0.51 24.84
N GLY A 24 -6.54 -0.78 23.56
CA GLY A 24 -7.03 0.22 22.61
C GLY A 24 -8.26 0.95 23.13
N ILE A 25 -8.26 2.24 22.95
CA ILE A 25 -9.44 3.06 23.17
C ILE A 25 -10.38 2.76 22.01
N ASN A 26 -11.62 2.40 22.32
CA ASN A 26 -12.64 2.23 21.29
C ASN A 26 -12.92 3.62 20.69
N ILE A 27 -12.27 3.94 19.56
CA ILE A 27 -12.38 5.25 18.85
C ILE A 27 -13.79 5.45 18.26
N GLY A 28 -14.72 4.50 18.45
CA GLY A 28 -16.09 4.57 17.95
C GLY A 28 -16.89 5.82 18.33
N SER A 29 -16.36 6.70 19.19
CA SER A 29 -17.10 7.90 19.64
C SER A 29 -16.32 9.21 19.62
N ARG A 30 -14.99 9.24 19.43
CA ARG A 30 -14.21 10.49 19.48
C ARG A 30 -13.00 10.50 18.56
N VAL A 31 -12.96 11.50 17.68
CA VAL A 31 -11.75 11.83 16.92
C VAL A 31 -10.62 12.21 17.88
N PRO A 32 -9.41 11.63 17.77
CA PRO A 32 -8.29 11.98 18.66
C PRO A 32 -7.95 13.47 18.53
N THR A 33 -7.65 14.09 19.67
CA THR A 33 -7.25 15.51 19.70
C THR A 33 -5.78 15.64 19.29
N GLN A 34 -5.37 16.84 18.91
CA GLN A 34 -3.95 17.15 18.63
C GLN A 34 -3.05 16.84 19.86
N SER A 35 -3.56 17.02 21.07
CA SER A 35 -2.85 16.68 22.31
C SER A 35 -2.66 15.17 22.46
N ASP A 36 -3.71 14.38 22.18
CA ASP A 36 -3.64 12.92 22.22
C ASP A 36 -2.60 12.40 21.24
N LEU A 37 -2.63 12.94 20.00
CA LEU A 37 -1.63 12.60 18.96
C LEU A 37 -0.20 12.94 19.37
N ASN A 38 0.01 14.09 20.01
CA ASN A 38 1.34 14.46 20.52
C ASN A 38 1.86 13.41 21.51
N THR A 39 1.00 12.96 22.42
CA THR A 39 1.34 11.95 23.44
C THR A 39 1.66 10.61 22.78
N TYR A 40 0.86 10.17 21.81
CA TYR A 40 1.06 8.88 21.13
C TYR A 40 2.33 8.87 20.27
N LEU A 41 2.62 9.98 19.57
CA LEU A 41 3.79 10.08 18.71
C LEU A 41 5.10 10.29 19.47
N GLN A 42 5.06 10.70 20.75
CA GLN A 42 6.25 10.73 21.60
C GLN A 42 6.73 9.33 22.00
N ASN A 43 5.82 8.37 22.17
CA ASN A 43 6.12 7.00 22.52
C ASN A 43 5.33 6.03 21.65
N PRO A 44 5.63 5.92 20.34
CA PRO A 44 4.79 5.19 19.40
C PRO A 44 4.71 3.69 19.69
N GLU A 45 5.73 3.12 20.29
CA GLU A 45 5.75 1.70 20.68
C GLU A 45 4.73 1.41 21.79
N LEU A 46 4.64 2.28 22.80
CA LEU A 46 3.68 2.15 23.90
C LEU A 46 2.23 2.33 23.42
N TYR A 47 2.00 3.21 22.45
CA TYR A 47 0.68 3.54 21.92
C TYR A 47 0.41 2.93 20.54
N SER A 48 1.09 1.83 20.22
CA SER A 48 0.99 1.18 18.91
C SER A 48 -0.45 0.76 18.56
N VAL A 49 -1.24 0.31 19.52
CA VAL A 49 -2.65 -0.06 19.34
C VAL A 49 -3.48 1.17 18.95
N GLN A 50 -3.34 2.27 19.68
CA GLN A 50 -4.06 3.53 19.41
C GLN A 50 -3.69 4.09 18.04
N LEU A 51 -2.41 4.04 17.69
CA LEU A 51 -1.94 4.51 16.37
C LEU A 51 -2.51 3.66 15.23
N ARG A 52 -2.63 2.34 15.38
CA ARG A 52 -3.28 1.48 14.38
C ARG A 52 -4.77 1.77 14.24
N GLU A 53 -5.48 1.97 15.35
CA GLU A 53 -6.90 2.34 15.32
C GLU A 53 -7.11 3.71 14.63
N ILE A 54 -6.21 4.67 14.88
CA ILE A 54 -6.22 5.97 14.18
C ILE A 54 -5.97 5.78 12.68
N SER A 55 -5.00 4.95 12.30
CA SER A 55 -4.73 4.64 10.87
C SER A 55 -5.97 4.11 10.17
N GLN A 56 -6.65 3.12 10.76
CA GLN A 56 -7.90 2.56 10.24
C GLN A 56 -9.03 3.60 10.15
N TYR A 57 -9.15 4.46 11.17
CA TYR A 57 -10.11 5.56 11.14
C TYR A 57 -9.82 6.53 9.99
N LEU A 58 -8.57 6.94 9.82
CA LEU A 58 -8.16 7.89 8.77
C LEU A 58 -8.33 7.30 7.37
N ASP A 59 -8.09 6.00 7.17
CA ASP A 59 -8.36 5.32 5.89
C ASP A 59 -9.84 5.43 5.48
N ASN A 60 -10.73 5.35 6.45
CA ASN A 60 -12.16 5.46 6.18
C ASN A 60 -12.66 6.91 6.10
N ALA A 61 -12.07 7.83 6.87
CA ALA A 61 -12.55 9.20 7.00
C ALA A 61 -11.94 10.18 6.00
N ILE A 62 -10.70 9.94 5.55
CA ILE A 62 -9.90 10.91 4.79
C ILE A 62 -9.40 10.30 3.47
N MET A 63 -9.96 10.78 2.36
CA MET A 63 -9.62 10.26 1.02
C MET A 63 -8.14 10.46 0.66
N GLN A 64 -7.50 11.55 1.11
CA GLN A 64 -6.09 11.82 0.89
C GLN A 64 -5.22 10.75 1.56
N TYR A 65 -5.54 10.39 2.81
CA TYR A 65 -4.86 9.32 3.53
C TYR A 65 -5.04 7.97 2.85
N LYS A 66 -6.27 7.64 2.47
CA LYS A 66 -6.58 6.43 1.69
C LYS A 66 -5.80 6.35 0.38
N ARG A 67 -5.67 7.47 -0.35
CA ARG A 67 -4.85 7.53 -1.57
C ARG A 67 -3.37 7.27 -1.28
N THR A 68 -2.86 7.80 -0.18
CA THR A 68 -1.47 7.55 0.26
C THR A 68 -1.24 6.06 0.51
N LEU A 69 -2.09 5.41 1.31
CA LEU A 69 -1.98 3.97 1.57
C LEU A 69 -2.07 3.15 0.27
N ASN A 70 -3.04 3.47 -0.60
CA ASN A 70 -3.20 2.80 -1.89
C ASN A 70 -2.02 3.01 -2.83
N HIS A 71 -1.40 4.19 -2.82
CA HIS A 71 -0.22 4.49 -3.62
C HIS A 71 0.92 3.53 -3.24
N PHE A 72 1.33 3.52 -1.97
CA PHE A 72 2.44 2.70 -1.50
C PHE A 72 2.16 1.20 -1.53
N SER A 73 0.93 0.76 -1.28
CA SER A 73 0.58 -0.66 -1.31
C SER A 73 0.56 -1.27 -2.71
N LYS A 74 0.43 -0.44 -3.77
CA LYS A 74 0.31 -0.91 -5.16
C LYS A 74 1.55 -0.67 -6.02
N ILE A 75 2.63 -0.18 -5.45
CA ILE A 75 3.89 0.03 -6.17
C ILE A 75 4.54 -1.30 -6.56
N LEU A 76 4.57 -2.26 -5.64
CA LEU A 76 5.21 -3.55 -5.81
C LEU A 76 4.39 -4.48 -6.70
N LEU A 77 5.01 -5.08 -7.72
CA LEU A 77 4.32 -5.95 -8.68
C LEU A 77 4.44 -7.44 -8.37
N PHE A 78 5.41 -7.84 -7.54
CA PHE A 78 5.68 -9.23 -7.19
C PHE A 78 5.90 -10.14 -8.41
N ASN A 79 6.49 -9.59 -9.48
CA ASN A 79 7.03 -10.43 -10.54
C ASN A 79 8.05 -11.38 -9.93
N SER A 80 8.05 -12.63 -10.35
CA SER A 80 8.87 -13.63 -9.71
C SER A 80 9.60 -14.53 -10.70
N ASP A 81 10.76 -15.04 -10.27
CA ASP A 81 11.44 -16.15 -10.90
C ASP A 81 11.91 -17.15 -9.85
N MET A 82 11.80 -18.42 -10.15
CA MET A 82 12.29 -19.50 -9.28
C MET A 82 13.57 -20.09 -9.85
N ARG A 83 14.60 -20.14 -9.02
CA ARG A 83 15.93 -20.64 -9.40
C ARG A 83 16.39 -21.78 -8.51
N SER A 84 17.08 -22.75 -9.11
CA SER A 84 17.83 -23.75 -8.35
C SER A 84 19.16 -23.17 -7.88
N VAL A 85 19.43 -23.31 -6.60
CA VAL A 85 20.76 -23.02 -6.01
C VAL A 85 21.68 -24.24 -6.15
N THR A 86 21.11 -25.43 -6.30
CA THR A 86 21.86 -26.68 -6.42
C THR A 86 22.49 -26.79 -7.83
N ARG A 87 23.79 -27.00 -7.88
CA ARG A 87 24.49 -27.26 -9.16
C ARG A 87 24.08 -28.62 -9.73
N LEU A 88 23.70 -28.62 -11.01
CA LEU A 88 23.20 -29.83 -11.70
C LEU A 88 24.22 -30.45 -12.66
N LYS A 89 25.27 -29.69 -13.05
CA LYS A 89 26.20 -30.08 -14.11
C LYS A 89 26.89 -31.44 -13.90
N ASP A 90 27.15 -31.78 -12.63
CA ASP A 90 27.91 -32.99 -12.25
C ASP A 90 26.98 -34.07 -11.66
N LYS A 91 25.66 -33.98 -11.84
CA LYS A 91 24.67 -34.90 -11.28
C LYS A 91 24.33 -36.03 -12.24
N SER A 92 24.09 -37.23 -11.67
CA SER A 92 23.65 -38.38 -12.42
C SER A 92 22.23 -38.20 -12.98
N PRO A 93 21.84 -38.89 -14.06
CA PRO A 93 20.46 -38.82 -14.59
C PRO A 93 19.38 -39.11 -13.56
N GLY A 94 19.63 -40.03 -12.63
CA GLY A 94 18.71 -40.34 -11.52
C GLY A 94 18.55 -39.19 -10.52
N GLU A 95 19.62 -38.45 -10.26
CA GLU A 95 19.56 -37.24 -9.40
C GLU A 95 18.84 -36.09 -10.13
N ILE A 96 19.04 -35.96 -11.44
CA ILE A 96 18.32 -34.96 -12.24
C ILE A 96 16.82 -35.23 -12.24
N ASN A 97 16.38 -36.49 -12.36
CA ASN A 97 14.96 -36.84 -12.26
C ASN A 97 14.37 -36.53 -10.88
N LYS A 98 15.13 -36.83 -9.79
CA LYS A 98 14.71 -36.44 -8.43
C LYS A 98 14.62 -34.92 -8.29
N TRP A 99 15.55 -34.17 -8.86
CA TRP A 99 15.52 -32.72 -8.87
C TRP A 99 14.29 -32.19 -9.61
N LYS A 100 13.94 -32.72 -10.82
CA LYS A 100 12.74 -32.36 -11.57
C LYS A 100 11.48 -32.58 -10.71
N THR A 101 11.34 -33.74 -10.09
CA THR A 101 10.19 -34.04 -9.21
C THR A 101 10.08 -33.04 -8.06
N GLN A 102 11.20 -32.59 -7.47
CA GLN A 102 11.18 -31.59 -6.41
C GLN A 102 10.87 -30.20 -6.96
N TYR A 103 11.36 -29.87 -8.14
CA TYR A 103 11.06 -28.63 -8.87
C TYR A 103 9.56 -28.53 -9.15
N ASP A 104 8.97 -29.55 -9.74
CA ASP A 104 7.51 -29.61 -10.03
C ASP A 104 6.68 -29.48 -8.76
N ARG A 105 7.11 -30.10 -7.66
CA ARG A 105 6.45 -29.98 -6.37
C ARG A 105 6.49 -28.55 -5.83
N CYS A 106 7.59 -27.85 -6.00
CA CYS A 106 7.72 -26.45 -5.63
C CYS A 106 6.83 -25.55 -6.51
N LEU A 107 6.78 -25.80 -7.81
CA LEU A 107 5.87 -25.10 -8.73
C LEU A 107 4.39 -25.32 -8.38
N ASP A 108 3.99 -26.56 -8.06
CA ASP A 108 2.63 -26.87 -7.63
C ASP A 108 2.25 -26.14 -6.33
N TRP A 109 3.19 -26.04 -5.38
CA TRP A 109 2.98 -25.25 -4.17
C TRP A 109 2.84 -23.75 -4.48
N LEU A 110 3.70 -23.18 -5.34
CA LEU A 110 3.60 -21.78 -5.76
C LEU A 110 2.26 -21.49 -6.44
N ARG A 111 1.78 -22.40 -7.29
CA ARG A 111 0.47 -22.29 -7.91
C ARG A 111 -0.67 -22.28 -6.90
N LYS A 112 -0.63 -23.15 -5.88
CA LYS A 112 -1.64 -23.22 -4.81
C LYS A 112 -1.61 -22.00 -3.90
N PHE A 113 -0.43 -21.48 -3.61
CA PHE A 113 -0.23 -20.34 -2.73
C PHE A 113 -0.51 -19.02 -3.44
N ASN A 114 -0.19 -18.91 -4.73
CA ASN A 114 -0.29 -17.68 -5.53
C ASN A 114 0.32 -16.46 -4.82
N PRO A 115 1.66 -16.39 -4.71
CA PRO A 115 2.36 -15.37 -3.92
C PRO A 115 1.98 -13.96 -4.33
N ARG A 116 1.89 -13.70 -5.65
CA ARG A 116 1.54 -12.39 -6.20
C ARG A 116 0.21 -11.90 -5.67
N TYR A 117 -0.83 -12.75 -5.75
CA TYR A 117 -2.16 -12.39 -5.27
C TYR A 117 -2.19 -12.12 -3.76
N ILE A 118 -1.59 -13.02 -2.97
CA ILE A 118 -1.61 -12.93 -1.51
C ILE A 118 -0.85 -11.69 -1.03
N PHE A 119 0.36 -11.48 -1.53
CA PHE A 119 1.17 -10.34 -1.09
C PHE A 119 0.58 -9.00 -1.55
N MET A 120 0.20 -8.85 -2.82
CA MET A 120 -0.35 -7.58 -3.32
C MET A 120 -1.70 -7.21 -2.71
N ASN A 121 -2.56 -8.18 -2.42
CA ASN A 121 -3.95 -7.88 -2.04
C ASN A 121 -4.24 -8.07 -0.55
N LYS A 122 -3.43 -8.86 0.18
CA LYS A 122 -3.66 -9.10 1.61
C LYS A 122 -2.54 -8.53 2.48
N ILE A 123 -1.29 -8.86 2.21
CA ILE A 123 -0.18 -8.61 3.11
C ILE A 123 0.33 -7.15 3.02
N ILE A 124 0.70 -6.69 1.82
CA ILE A 124 1.27 -5.35 1.65
C ILE A 124 0.31 -4.23 2.05
N PRO A 125 -0.99 -4.26 1.66
CA PRO A 125 -1.93 -3.22 2.11
C PRO A 125 -2.00 -3.13 3.64
N LYS A 126 -1.97 -4.27 4.32
CA LYS A 126 -2.05 -4.33 5.77
C LYS A 126 -0.78 -3.82 6.46
N ILE A 127 0.40 -4.16 5.92
CA ILE A 127 1.67 -3.62 6.41
C ILE A 127 1.71 -2.10 6.26
N VAL A 128 1.27 -1.58 5.13
CA VAL A 128 1.25 -0.13 4.85
C VAL A 128 0.25 0.60 5.74
N GLU A 129 -0.89 -0.02 6.07
CA GLU A 129 -1.93 0.54 6.94
C GLU A 129 -1.56 0.49 8.42
N GLU A 130 -1.17 -0.69 8.94
CA GLU A 130 -0.99 -0.95 10.37
C GLU A 130 0.48 -1.03 10.81
N GLY A 131 1.42 -1.09 9.86
CA GLY A 131 2.85 -1.27 10.13
C GLY A 131 3.29 -2.73 10.19
N GLY A 132 2.37 -3.69 10.16
CA GLY A 132 2.68 -5.10 10.11
C GLY A 132 1.45 -5.98 10.20
N VAL A 133 1.64 -7.26 9.92
CA VAL A 133 0.60 -8.28 9.95
C VAL A 133 1.15 -9.59 10.49
N PHE A 134 0.40 -10.21 11.38
CA PHE A 134 0.66 -11.55 11.91
C PHE A 134 -0.15 -12.55 11.13
N THR A 135 0.49 -13.60 10.64
CA THR A 135 -0.15 -14.54 9.75
C THR A 135 0.08 -15.99 10.20
N TYR A 136 -0.97 -16.78 10.10
CA TYR A 136 -0.92 -18.23 10.28
C TYR A 136 -1.03 -18.93 8.93
N TYR A 137 0.02 -19.67 8.55
CA TYR A 137 0.05 -20.43 7.30
C TYR A 137 -0.83 -21.65 7.41
N ARG A 138 -1.74 -21.77 6.45
CA ARG A 138 -2.66 -22.90 6.32
C ARG A 138 -2.54 -23.52 4.94
N GLU A 139 -2.43 -24.84 4.91
CA GLU A 139 -2.39 -25.62 3.68
C GLU A 139 -3.55 -26.58 3.62
N SER A 140 -4.17 -26.70 2.46
CA SER A 140 -5.16 -27.71 2.13
C SER A 140 -4.78 -28.42 0.84
N LYS A 141 -5.57 -29.45 0.44
CA LYS A 141 -5.32 -30.19 -0.80
C LYS A 141 -5.29 -29.26 -2.04
N HIS A 142 -6.10 -28.19 -2.05
CA HIS A 142 -6.34 -27.39 -3.24
C HIS A 142 -5.79 -25.96 -3.17
N PHE A 143 -5.53 -25.45 -1.98
CA PHE A 143 -5.01 -24.09 -1.78
C PHE A 143 -4.09 -24.03 -0.57
N SER A 144 -3.21 -23.03 -0.59
CA SER A 144 -2.42 -22.60 0.55
C SER A 144 -2.69 -21.12 0.78
N ASP A 145 -2.84 -20.68 2.03
CA ASP A 145 -3.17 -19.30 2.35
C ASP A 145 -2.49 -18.86 3.65
N LEU A 146 -2.37 -17.53 3.80
CA LEU A 146 -2.00 -16.88 5.03
C LEU A 146 -3.27 -16.31 5.68
N VAL A 147 -3.64 -16.88 6.82
CA VAL A 147 -4.74 -16.38 7.64
C VAL A 147 -4.21 -15.23 8.49
N GLU A 148 -4.76 -14.04 8.33
CA GLU A 148 -4.44 -12.89 9.14
C GLU A 148 -4.99 -13.07 10.56
N ILE A 149 -4.14 -12.77 11.54
CA ILE A 149 -4.52 -12.73 12.95
C ILE A 149 -4.45 -11.27 13.40
N PRO A 150 -5.50 -10.74 14.04
CA PRO A 150 -5.50 -9.35 14.46
C PRO A 150 -4.30 -9.03 15.35
N THR A 151 -3.58 -7.99 14.99
CA THR A 151 -2.33 -7.57 15.63
C THR A 151 -2.46 -7.37 17.14
N ASN A 152 -3.65 -6.96 17.62
CA ASN A 152 -3.91 -6.72 19.03
C ASN A 152 -3.93 -8.01 19.90
N TYR A 153 -3.98 -9.18 19.28
CA TYR A 153 -3.94 -10.49 19.94
C TYR A 153 -2.64 -11.26 19.66
N CYS A 154 -1.64 -10.60 19.11
CA CYS A 154 -0.37 -11.19 18.78
C CYS A 154 0.78 -10.49 19.51
N TYR A 155 1.74 -11.26 20.01
CA TYR A 155 2.90 -10.76 20.73
C TYR A 155 4.16 -11.36 20.13
N ILE A 156 5.11 -10.52 19.73
CA ILE A 156 6.41 -10.98 19.25
C ILE A 156 7.18 -11.58 20.45
N THR A 157 7.58 -12.83 20.33
CA THR A 157 8.28 -13.58 21.38
C THR A 157 9.78 -13.67 21.18
N GLY A 158 10.23 -13.46 19.94
CA GLY A 158 11.64 -13.52 19.62
C GLY A 158 11.91 -13.26 18.14
N ARG A 159 13.20 -13.39 17.77
CA ARG A 159 13.67 -13.25 16.41
C ARG A 159 14.53 -14.45 16.03
N TRP A 160 14.41 -14.87 14.78
CA TRP A 160 15.21 -15.94 14.20
C TRP A 160 15.67 -15.54 12.78
N ASP A 161 16.42 -16.41 12.09
CA ASP A 161 17.07 -16.08 10.82
C ASP A 161 16.12 -15.62 9.70
N TRP A 162 14.86 -16.09 9.72
CA TRP A 162 13.87 -15.80 8.68
C TRP A 162 12.87 -14.69 9.07
N GLY A 163 12.84 -14.25 10.32
CA GLY A 163 11.94 -13.21 10.79
C GLY A 163 11.67 -13.24 12.29
N PHE A 164 10.46 -12.86 12.68
CA PHE A 164 10.01 -12.87 14.07
C PHE A 164 9.20 -14.12 14.41
N THR A 165 9.36 -14.59 15.63
CA THR A 165 8.44 -15.57 16.25
C THR A 165 7.41 -14.83 17.09
N TYR A 166 6.21 -15.38 17.20
CA TYR A 166 5.12 -14.74 17.94
C TYR A 166 4.21 -15.74 18.62
N ALA A 167 3.43 -15.26 19.59
CA ALA A 167 2.39 -16.01 20.26
C ALA A 167 1.03 -15.34 20.02
N ILE A 168 -0.03 -16.15 20.00
CA ILE A 168 -1.42 -15.73 19.86
C ILE A 168 -2.08 -15.73 21.23
N ASP A 169 -2.75 -14.65 21.61
CA ASP A 169 -3.65 -14.62 22.74
C ASP A 169 -4.98 -15.29 22.37
N LEU A 170 -5.23 -16.44 22.94
CA LEU A 170 -6.40 -17.25 22.66
C LEU A 170 -7.72 -16.60 23.11
N THR A 171 -7.70 -15.51 23.88
CA THR A 171 -8.90 -14.71 24.18
C THR A 171 -9.54 -14.12 22.92
N TRP A 172 -8.79 -14.03 21.81
CA TRP A 172 -9.34 -13.68 20.51
C TRP A 172 -10.54 -14.53 20.11
N PHE A 173 -10.49 -15.83 20.42
CA PHE A 173 -11.56 -16.76 20.08
C PHE A 173 -12.83 -16.58 20.93
N ASP A 174 -12.76 -15.91 22.08
CA ASP A 174 -13.94 -15.57 22.88
C ASP A 174 -14.91 -14.66 22.13
N ARG A 175 -14.36 -13.74 21.31
CA ARG A 175 -15.13 -12.74 20.55
C ARG A 175 -15.60 -13.24 19.20
N MET A 176 -14.95 -14.25 18.64
CA MET A 176 -15.15 -14.68 17.25
C MET A 176 -15.38 -16.19 17.12
N VAL A 177 -16.56 -16.65 17.52
CA VAL A 177 -16.94 -18.09 17.49
C VAL A 177 -16.72 -18.76 16.12
N GLY A 178 -16.77 -18.01 15.01
CA GLY A 178 -16.55 -18.54 13.66
C GLY A 178 -15.10 -18.86 13.31
N ILE A 179 -14.13 -18.29 14.00
CA ILE A 179 -12.70 -18.40 13.67
C ILE A 179 -12.11 -19.76 13.99
N ARG A 180 -12.65 -20.50 14.96
CA ARG A 180 -12.28 -21.91 15.21
C ARG A 180 -12.43 -22.77 13.95
N LYS A 181 -13.36 -22.41 13.06
CA LYS A 181 -13.54 -23.07 11.75
C LYS A 181 -12.45 -22.69 10.75
N VAL A 182 -11.80 -21.52 10.96
CA VAL A 182 -10.75 -21.03 10.06
C VAL A 182 -9.39 -21.61 10.41
N ILE A 183 -9.10 -21.81 11.72
CA ILE A 183 -7.86 -22.45 12.22
C ILE A 183 -8.25 -23.59 13.17
N PRO A 184 -8.72 -24.74 12.64
CA PRO A 184 -9.19 -25.86 13.48
C PRO A 184 -8.10 -26.41 14.40
N GLU A 185 -6.83 -26.31 14.00
CA GLU A 185 -5.70 -26.81 14.79
C GLU A 185 -5.56 -26.11 16.15
N LEU A 186 -6.09 -24.91 16.31
CA LEU A 186 -6.06 -24.17 17.58
C LEU A 186 -7.24 -24.50 18.50
N THR A 187 -8.19 -25.34 18.07
CA THR A 187 -9.41 -25.64 18.84
C THR A 187 -9.08 -26.35 20.16
N ASP A 188 -8.17 -27.31 20.13
CA ASP A 188 -7.81 -28.08 21.33
C ASP A 188 -7.09 -27.22 22.35
N TYR A 189 -6.16 -26.37 21.91
CA TYR A 189 -5.46 -25.39 22.76
C TYR A 189 -6.44 -24.38 23.37
N TYR A 190 -7.39 -23.90 22.59
CA TYR A 190 -8.42 -23.01 23.12
C TYR A 190 -9.32 -23.68 24.16
N ASN A 191 -9.73 -24.95 23.95
CA ASN A 191 -10.53 -25.69 24.90
C ASN A 191 -9.76 -25.92 26.21
N GLU A 192 -8.46 -26.24 26.12
CA GLU A 192 -7.58 -26.34 27.30
C GLU A 192 -7.50 -25.00 28.04
N PHE A 193 -7.27 -23.89 27.35
CA PHE A 193 -7.28 -22.56 27.93
C PHE A 193 -8.59 -22.26 28.66
N VAL A 194 -9.75 -22.54 28.05
CA VAL A 194 -11.06 -22.33 28.69
C VAL A 194 -11.19 -23.16 29.95
N THR A 195 -10.81 -24.45 29.91
CA THR A 195 -10.85 -25.36 31.07
C THR A 195 -10.00 -24.82 32.22
N MET A 196 -8.79 -24.36 31.95
CA MET A 196 -7.89 -23.81 32.99
C MET A 196 -8.41 -22.49 33.57
N ARG A 197 -9.01 -21.65 32.72
CA ARG A 197 -9.67 -20.41 33.16
C ARG A 197 -10.89 -20.69 34.06
N GLU A 198 -11.72 -21.67 33.72
CA GLU A 198 -12.86 -22.10 34.49
C GLU A 198 -12.43 -22.78 35.83
N ALA A 199 -11.28 -23.44 35.83
CA ALA A 199 -10.67 -23.96 37.06
C ALA A 199 -10.13 -22.86 38.00
N GLY A 200 -10.26 -21.56 37.61
CA GLY A 200 -9.92 -20.40 38.42
C GLY A 200 -8.46 -19.96 38.34
N LEU A 201 -7.67 -20.45 37.40
CA LEU A 201 -6.32 -19.96 37.14
C LEU A 201 -6.39 -18.52 36.62
N LYS A 202 -5.47 -17.64 37.10
CA LYS A 202 -5.39 -16.22 36.70
C LYS A 202 -3.94 -15.77 36.62
N GLY A 203 -3.69 -14.69 35.83
CA GLY A 203 -2.38 -14.07 35.70
C GLY A 203 -1.32 -15.07 35.21
N ASP A 204 -0.15 -15.08 35.82
CA ASP A 204 1.01 -15.88 35.39
C ASP A 204 0.76 -17.38 35.32
N ARG A 205 -0.20 -17.90 36.13
CA ARG A 205 -0.57 -19.31 36.11
C ARG A 205 -1.46 -19.66 34.90
N LEU A 206 -2.22 -18.73 34.37
CA LEU A 206 -3.06 -18.90 33.18
C LEU A 206 -2.27 -18.60 31.90
N ALA A 207 -1.28 -17.74 31.95
CA ALA A 207 -0.50 -17.29 30.80
C ALA A 207 0.04 -18.40 29.88
N PRO A 208 0.58 -19.53 30.38
CA PRO A 208 1.05 -20.63 29.52
C PRO A 208 -0.05 -21.28 28.66
N TYR A 209 -1.29 -21.21 29.09
CA TYR A 209 -2.45 -21.71 28.35
C TYR A 209 -3.11 -20.65 27.50
N GLN A 210 -3.01 -19.38 27.89
CA GLN A 210 -3.59 -18.24 27.18
C GLN A 210 -2.80 -17.88 25.93
N PHE A 211 -1.45 -17.93 26.00
CA PHE A 211 -0.59 -17.53 24.90
C PHE A 211 -0.05 -18.75 24.16
N TYR A 212 -0.57 -18.97 22.94
CA TYR A 212 -0.13 -20.05 22.09
C TYR A 212 1.09 -19.63 21.26
N PRO A 213 2.28 -20.19 21.51
CA PRO A 213 3.46 -19.92 20.69
C PRO A 213 3.29 -20.57 19.34
N VAL A 214 3.26 -19.78 18.26
CA VAL A 214 3.06 -20.30 16.90
C VAL A 214 4.36 -20.94 16.40
N PRO A 215 4.31 -22.19 15.91
CA PRO A 215 5.48 -22.83 15.29
C PRO A 215 6.00 -22.03 14.11
N VAL A 216 7.33 -21.95 13.96
CA VAL A 216 8.00 -21.17 12.91
C VAL A 216 7.64 -21.57 11.48
N GLU A 217 7.22 -22.82 11.28
CA GLU A 217 6.75 -23.32 9.98
C GLU A 217 5.32 -22.86 9.64
N LYS A 218 4.55 -22.48 10.66
CA LYS A 218 3.14 -22.08 10.54
C LYS A 218 2.92 -20.59 10.72
N GLY A 219 3.76 -19.93 11.49
CA GLY A 219 3.61 -18.51 11.79
C GLY A 219 4.63 -17.64 11.09
N TYR A 220 4.18 -16.54 10.52
CA TYR A 220 5.08 -15.52 9.98
C TYR A 220 4.57 -14.11 10.29
N VAL A 221 5.49 -13.22 10.64
CA VAL A 221 5.20 -11.81 10.92
C VAL A 221 5.85 -10.96 9.83
N PHE A 222 5.04 -10.20 9.14
CA PHE A 222 5.50 -9.20 8.19
C PHE A 222 5.39 -7.83 8.84
N THR A 223 6.48 -7.07 8.87
CA THR A 223 6.52 -5.75 9.50
C THR A 223 7.09 -4.72 8.53
N PHE A 224 6.63 -3.48 8.63
CA PHE A 224 7.23 -2.40 7.85
C PHE A 224 8.66 -2.14 8.34
N ASP A 225 8.86 -2.02 9.63
CA ASP A 225 10.18 -1.92 10.25
C ASP A 225 10.60 -3.28 10.81
N HIS A 226 11.48 -3.98 10.09
CA HIS A 226 11.95 -5.32 10.46
C HIS A 226 12.98 -5.33 11.60
N ILE A 227 13.37 -4.17 12.11
CA ILE A 227 14.29 -4.04 13.23
C ILE A 227 13.52 -4.02 14.55
N LYS A 228 12.38 -3.35 14.56
CA LYS A 228 11.54 -3.18 15.76
C LYS A 228 10.59 -4.35 15.96
N ALA A 229 10.44 -4.73 17.22
CA ALA A 229 9.46 -5.74 17.64
C ALA A 229 8.03 -5.18 17.69
N GLU A 230 7.88 -3.87 17.78
CA GLU A 230 6.57 -3.22 17.87
C GLU A 230 6.04 -2.85 16.48
N VAL A 231 4.76 -3.15 16.27
CA VAL A 231 4.06 -2.88 15.01
C VAL A 231 3.41 -1.51 15.08
N VAL A 232 4.04 -0.53 14.42
CA VAL A 232 3.60 0.87 14.38
C VAL A 232 3.30 1.26 12.92
N PRO A 233 2.17 1.95 12.64
CA PRO A 233 1.85 2.41 11.30
C PRO A 233 2.98 3.29 10.72
N PRO A 234 3.48 3.01 9.49
CA PRO A 234 4.62 3.75 8.92
C PRO A 234 4.28 5.22 8.65
N PHE A 235 3.01 5.53 8.45
CA PHE A 235 2.53 6.87 8.18
C PHE A 235 1.98 7.60 9.41
N CYS A 236 2.26 7.14 10.64
CA CYS A 236 1.78 7.80 11.86
C CYS A 236 2.23 9.26 11.97
N GLY A 237 3.37 9.63 11.39
CA GLY A 237 3.87 11.02 11.36
C GLY A 237 2.94 12.02 10.68
N ILE A 238 2.11 11.58 9.73
CA ILE A 238 1.18 12.46 8.99
C ILE A 238 -0.23 12.50 9.58
N PHE A 239 -0.50 11.82 10.69
CA PHE A 239 -1.85 11.80 11.28
C PHE A 239 -2.34 13.19 11.67
N LYS A 240 -1.45 14.06 12.16
CA LYS A 240 -1.79 15.44 12.51
C LYS A 240 -2.26 16.23 11.29
N ASP A 241 -1.53 16.14 10.19
CA ASP A 241 -1.87 16.84 8.94
C ASP A 241 -3.14 16.26 8.33
N SER A 242 -3.35 14.94 8.46
CA SER A 242 -4.58 14.28 8.04
C SER A 242 -5.81 14.82 8.78
N ILE A 243 -5.75 14.93 10.09
CA ILE A 243 -6.85 15.47 10.91
C ILE A 243 -7.05 16.96 10.63
N ALA A 244 -5.97 17.73 10.44
CA ALA A 244 -6.06 19.14 10.09
C ALA A 244 -6.85 19.39 8.78
N ILE A 245 -6.83 18.46 7.81
CA ILE A 245 -7.67 18.55 6.61
C ILE A 245 -9.17 18.58 6.96
N LEU A 246 -9.61 17.78 7.93
CA LEU A 246 -11.01 17.79 8.38
C LEU A 246 -11.36 19.13 9.04
N ASP A 247 -10.45 19.65 9.86
CA ASP A 247 -10.63 20.96 10.51
C ASP A 247 -10.70 22.08 9.48
N TYR A 248 -9.82 22.09 8.46
CA TYR A 248 -9.87 23.06 7.36
C TYR A 248 -11.17 23.00 6.57
N LYS A 249 -11.69 21.82 6.27
CA LYS A 249 -12.99 21.64 5.61
C LYS A 249 -14.14 22.17 6.46
N ASN A 250 -14.10 21.95 7.77
CA ASN A 250 -15.09 22.47 8.69
C ASN A 250 -15.02 24.00 8.81
N LEU A 251 -13.82 24.56 8.91
CA LEU A 251 -13.60 26.02 8.93
C LEU A 251 -14.08 26.67 7.62
N LEU A 252 -13.80 26.06 6.47
CA LEU A 252 -14.29 26.56 5.18
C LEU A 252 -15.81 26.55 5.12
N LYS A 253 -16.46 25.47 5.59
CA LYS A 253 -17.93 25.36 5.67
C LYS A 253 -18.52 26.45 6.59
N GLN A 254 -17.91 26.66 7.76
CA GLN A 254 -18.33 27.71 8.68
C GLN A 254 -18.16 29.11 8.07
N LYS A 255 -17.01 29.36 7.41
CA LYS A 255 -16.76 30.61 6.70
C LYS A 255 -17.78 30.84 5.60
N THR A 256 -18.03 29.86 4.73
CA THR A 256 -19.05 29.96 3.68
C THR A 256 -20.43 30.25 4.27
N THR A 257 -20.76 29.64 5.41
CA THR A 257 -22.02 29.93 6.12
C THR A 257 -22.04 31.37 6.63
N LEU A 258 -20.92 31.87 7.21
CA LEU A 258 -20.81 33.25 7.67
C LEU A 258 -20.85 34.27 6.51
N ASP A 259 -20.16 33.95 5.40
CA ASP A 259 -20.15 34.79 4.19
C ASP A 259 -21.54 34.89 3.53
N THR A 260 -22.40 33.87 3.72
CA THR A 260 -23.81 33.90 3.27
C THR A 260 -24.74 34.61 4.24
N TRP A 261 -24.30 34.84 5.48
CA TRP A 261 -25.11 35.56 6.45
C TRP A 261 -25.05 37.05 6.20
N LYS A 262 -26.19 37.65 6.00
CA LYS A 262 -26.34 39.10 5.91
C LYS A 262 -27.04 39.59 7.18
N LEU A 263 -26.41 40.57 7.82
CA LEU A 263 -27.03 41.27 8.95
C LEU A 263 -27.65 42.56 8.45
N VAL A 264 -28.96 42.66 8.60
CA VAL A 264 -29.70 43.89 8.27
C VAL A 264 -30.05 44.63 9.58
N ALA A 265 -29.33 45.74 9.79
CA ALA A 265 -29.61 46.61 10.93
C ALA A 265 -30.81 47.47 10.63
N GLN A 266 -31.83 47.44 11.46
CA GLN A 266 -32.96 48.33 11.41
C GLN A 266 -32.76 49.48 12.42
N ILE A 267 -32.48 50.65 11.93
CA ILE A 267 -32.26 51.83 12.75
C ILE A 267 -33.60 52.41 13.17
N ILE A 268 -33.77 52.58 14.48
CA ILE A 268 -34.98 53.23 15.01
C ILE A 268 -34.80 54.73 14.91
N PRO A 269 -35.65 55.44 14.13
CA PRO A 269 -35.50 56.89 13.97
C PRO A 269 -35.72 57.59 15.32
N ARG A 270 -34.93 58.66 15.58
CA ARG A 270 -34.98 59.47 16.79
C ARG A 270 -35.47 60.88 16.44
N ASP A 271 -36.13 61.52 17.38
CA ASP A 271 -36.47 62.91 17.31
C ASP A 271 -35.25 63.83 17.67
N LYS A 272 -35.35 65.11 17.43
CA LYS A 272 -34.32 66.11 17.69
C LYS A 272 -33.82 66.07 19.16
N ASP A 273 -34.64 65.62 20.07
CA ASP A 273 -34.33 65.44 21.49
C ASP A 273 -33.74 64.06 21.84
N GLY A 274 -33.41 63.24 20.82
CA GLY A 274 -32.81 61.92 21.03
C GLY A 274 -33.78 60.81 21.46
N LYS A 275 -35.10 61.08 21.52
CA LYS A 275 -36.09 60.10 21.90
C LYS A 275 -36.51 59.25 20.69
N PRO A 276 -36.72 57.92 20.83
CA PRO A 276 -37.19 57.10 19.73
C PRO A 276 -38.62 57.50 19.30
N ILE A 277 -38.79 57.78 18.01
CA ILE A 277 -40.09 58.17 17.42
C ILE A 277 -41.05 57.01 17.42
N ILE A 278 -40.57 55.78 17.36
CA ILE A 278 -41.38 54.56 17.31
C ILE A 278 -41.40 53.88 18.67
N ASN A 279 -42.57 53.48 19.13
CA ASN A 279 -42.69 52.72 20.38
C ASN A 279 -41.90 51.40 20.26
N PRO A 280 -41.11 51.03 21.27
CA PRO A 280 -40.27 49.83 21.26
C PRO A 280 -41.08 48.54 20.96
N LYS A 281 -42.31 48.45 21.40
CA LYS A 281 -43.20 47.32 21.10
C LYS A 281 -43.57 47.22 19.61
N ILE A 282 -43.74 48.34 18.94
CA ILE A 282 -44.03 48.43 17.50
C ILE A 282 -42.75 48.07 16.70
N ALA A 283 -41.60 48.62 17.10
CA ALA A 283 -40.34 48.27 16.49
C ALA A 283 -40.05 46.77 16.54
N MET A 284 -40.30 46.15 17.68
CA MET A 284 -40.12 44.69 17.84
C MET A 284 -41.06 43.87 16.93
N LYS A 285 -42.32 44.32 16.77
CA LYS A 285 -43.23 43.67 15.81
C LYS A 285 -42.79 43.80 14.36
N ILE A 286 -42.21 44.96 13.99
CA ILE A 286 -41.66 45.18 12.64
C ILE A 286 -40.45 44.26 12.42
N VAL A 287 -39.50 44.18 13.38
CA VAL A 287 -38.38 43.26 13.29
C VAL A 287 -38.81 41.82 13.12
N GLN A 288 -39.79 41.37 13.90
CA GLN A 288 -40.36 40.02 13.79
C GLN A 288 -41.06 39.76 12.44
N ALA A 289 -41.78 40.77 11.91
CA ALA A 289 -42.41 40.66 10.62
C ALA A 289 -41.37 40.57 9.49
N VAL A 290 -40.33 41.39 9.52
CA VAL A 290 -39.23 41.36 8.54
C VAL A 290 -38.45 40.04 8.64
N GLN A 291 -38.22 39.56 9.83
CA GLN A 291 -37.47 38.28 10.02
C GLN A 291 -38.24 37.07 9.46
N LYS A 292 -39.57 37.13 9.43
CA LYS A 292 -40.39 36.06 8.82
C LYS A 292 -40.35 36.02 7.30
N VAL A 293 -40.02 37.14 6.68
CA VAL A 293 -40.00 37.29 5.20
C VAL A 293 -38.57 37.07 4.63
N LEU A 294 -37.57 37.22 5.48
CA LEU A 294 -36.19 37.08 5.07
C LEU A 294 -35.76 35.62 4.91
N PRO A 295 -34.89 35.30 3.92
CA PRO A 295 -34.29 33.98 3.78
C PRO A 295 -33.52 33.57 5.04
N SER A 296 -33.40 32.24 5.29
CA SER A 296 -32.76 31.66 6.49
C SER A 296 -31.35 32.14 6.79
N GLY A 297 -30.63 32.65 5.79
CA GLY A 297 -29.26 33.20 5.92
C GLY A 297 -29.23 34.68 6.30
N VAL A 298 -30.35 35.39 6.42
CA VAL A 298 -30.42 36.82 6.73
C VAL A 298 -31.04 36.99 8.11
N LYS A 299 -30.29 37.63 9.02
CA LYS A 299 -30.78 37.97 10.36
C LYS A 299 -30.96 39.49 10.48
N THR A 300 -32.00 39.90 11.19
CA THR A 300 -32.24 41.31 11.49
C THR A 300 -32.07 41.55 12.97
N PHE A 301 -31.59 42.71 13.29
CA PHE A 301 -31.61 43.27 14.65
C PHE A 301 -32.03 44.74 14.61
N SER A 302 -32.64 45.22 15.68
CA SER A 302 -33.01 46.62 15.82
C SER A 302 -32.09 47.33 16.80
N THR A 303 -31.55 48.46 16.39
CA THR A 303 -30.65 49.22 17.23
C THR A 303 -31.08 50.70 17.22
N PRO A 304 -30.98 51.41 18.34
CA PRO A 304 -31.14 52.84 18.41
C PRO A 304 -29.87 53.61 18.03
N MET A 305 -28.77 52.94 17.71
CA MET A 305 -27.48 53.55 17.34
C MET A 305 -27.27 53.42 15.84
N ASP A 306 -26.54 54.39 15.25
CA ASP A 306 -26.05 54.24 13.89
C ASP A 306 -25.06 53.08 13.83
N VAL A 307 -25.37 52.15 12.95
CA VAL A 307 -24.53 50.98 12.75
C VAL A 307 -23.67 51.24 11.54
N GLN A 308 -22.37 51.24 11.73
CA GLN A 308 -21.42 51.16 10.62
C GLN A 308 -21.55 49.78 9.99
N GLU A 309 -21.52 49.71 8.68
CA GLU A 309 -21.61 48.47 7.92
C GLU A 309 -20.53 47.47 8.37
N VAL A 310 -20.92 46.42 9.03
CA VAL A 310 -19.99 45.33 9.36
C VAL A 310 -19.85 44.46 8.13
N ASN A 311 -18.86 44.77 7.34
CA ASN A 311 -18.56 43.98 6.15
C ASN A 311 -17.74 42.74 6.56
N PHE A 312 -18.34 41.57 6.56
CA PHE A 312 -17.68 40.30 6.81
C PHE A 312 -16.88 39.83 5.59
N GLN A 313 -16.83 40.61 4.51
CA GLN A 313 -16.03 40.31 3.32
C GLN A 313 -14.54 40.43 3.64
N ASN A 314 -13.93 39.35 4.00
CA ASN A 314 -12.47 39.27 4.09
C ASN A 314 -11.83 39.10 2.70
N SER A 315 -10.71 39.76 2.50
CA SER A 315 -9.90 39.86 1.30
C SER A 315 -9.83 38.58 0.45
N GLN A 316 -9.86 38.76 -0.85
CA GLN A 316 -9.82 37.73 -1.90
C GLN A 316 -8.68 36.67 -1.79
N ASN A 317 -7.68 36.92 -0.95
CA ASN A 317 -6.51 36.06 -0.79
C ASN A 317 -6.72 34.83 0.13
N GLN A 318 -7.86 34.69 0.81
CA GLN A 318 -8.10 33.57 1.76
C GLN A 318 -8.94 32.42 1.19
N ASN A 319 -9.30 32.45 -0.08
CA ASN A 319 -10.18 31.43 -0.68
C ASN A 319 -9.52 30.05 -0.88
N ASN A 320 -8.21 29.91 -0.58
CA ASN A 320 -7.49 28.66 -0.84
C ASN A 320 -6.97 27.94 0.43
N ILE A 321 -7.61 28.17 1.59
CA ILE A 321 -7.20 27.51 2.86
C ILE A 321 -7.26 25.97 2.73
N SER A 322 -8.28 25.45 2.06
CA SER A 322 -8.41 24.00 1.82
C SER A 322 -7.29 23.49 0.91
N GLY A 323 -6.97 24.21 -0.17
CA GLY A 323 -5.88 23.86 -1.07
C GLY A 323 -4.52 23.93 -0.39
N LEU A 324 -4.31 24.92 0.50
CA LEU A 324 -3.09 25.03 1.29
C LEU A 324 -2.95 23.84 2.26
N GLY A 325 -4.03 23.42 2.91
CA GLY A 325 -4.04 22.25 3.79
C GLY A 325 -3.71 20.97 3.03
N GLU A 326 -4.25 20.78 1.82
CA GLU A 326 -3.92 19.65 0.96
C GLU A 326 -2.45 19.68 0.49
N GLN A 327 -1.93 20.85 0.13
CA GLN A 327 -0.52 21.00 -0.24
C GLN A 327 0.42 20.68 0.92
N LEU A 328 0.11 21.12 2.14
CA LEU A 328 0.87 20.80 3.35
C LEU A 328 0.86 19.29 3.60
N TYR A 329 -0.30 18.65 3.50
CA TYR A 329 -0.43 17.21 3.64
C TYR A 329 0.49 16.44 2.67
N TRP A 330 0.42 16.74 1.36
CA TRP A 330 1.23 16.04 0.37
C TRP A 330 2.74 16.30 0.54
N ARG A 331 3.12 17.48 1.01
CA ARG A 331 4.52 17.76 1.38
C ARG A 331 4.97 16.93 2.58
N SER A 332 4.12 16.75 3.59
CA SER A 332 4.43 15.94 4.78
C SER A 332 4.53 14.46 4.45
N VAL A 333 3.71 13.97 3.54
CA VAL A 333 3.80 12.58 3.04
C VAL A 333 5.10 12.34 2.27
N GLY A 334 5.69 13.38 1.68
CA GLY A 334 6.87 13.29 0.83
C GLY A 334 6.58 12.84 -0.60
N VAL A 335 5.33 12.50 -0.93
CA VAL A 335 4.89 12.17 -2.29
C VAL A 335 4.81 13.44 -3.12
N ASN A 336 5.28 13.37 -4.36
CA ASN A 336 5.19 14.52 -5.25
C ASN A 336 3.72 14.88 -5.53
N GLY A 337 3.32 16.09 -5.14
CA GLY A 337 1.96 16.60 -5.32
C GLY A 337 1.46 16.55 -6.77
N SER A 338 2.34 16.53 -7.78
CA SER A 338 1.96 16.40 -9.18
C SER A 338 1.36 15.02 -9.52
N ILE A 339 1.68 13.98 -8.76
CA ILE A 339 1.04 12.66 -8.89
C ILE A 339 -0.44 12.75 -8.52
N MET A 340 -0.76 13.68 -7.63
CA MET A 340 -2.10 13.89 -7.05
C MET A 340 -2.79 15.16 -7.58
N ASP A 341 -2.36 15.66 -8.75
CA ASP A 341 -2.98 16.80 -9.46
C ASP A 341 -2.69 18.19 -8.84
N LEU A 342 -1.55 18.36 -8.19
CA LEU A 342 -1.18 19.62 -7.51
C LEU A 342 0.05 20.30 -8.15
N GLY A 343 -0.05 20.71 -9.41
CA GLY A 343 0.89 21.63 -10.05
C GLY A 343 1.77 21.06 -11.16
N ASP A 344 2.26 21.95 -12.02
CA ASP A 344 3.09 21.64 -13.17
C ASP A 344 4.52 21.29 -12.74
N LYS A 345 4.96 20.09 -13.02
CA LYS A 345 6.36 19.66 -12.86
C LYS A 345 6.83 18.90 -14.08
N SER A 346 8.15 18.90 -14.30
CA SER A 346 8.74 18.15 -15.41
C SER A 346 8.54 16.65 -15.24
N ALA A 347 8.32 15.92 -16.33
CA ALA A 347 8.19 14.47 -16.35
C ALA A 347 9.39 13.77 -15.67
N ALA A 348 10.59 14.32 -15.80
CA ALA A 348 11.80 13.79 -15.15
C ALA A 348 11.73 13.86 -13.61
N SER A 349 11.27 14.99 -13.03
CA SER A 349 11.13 15.10 -11.58
C SER A 349 10.04 14.20 -11.03
N LEU A 350 8.97 14.01 -11.79
CA LEU A 350 7.90 13.06 -11.45
C LEU A 350 8.43 11.63 -11.41
N ARG A 351 9.18 11.21 -12.45
CA ARG A 351 9.77 9.87 -12.52
C ARG A 351 10.73 9.61 -11.35
N LEU A 352 11.60 10.56 -11.01
CA LEU A 352 12.52 10.43 -9.86
C LEU A 352 11.75 10.29 -8.54
N SER A 353 10.68 11.04 -8.35
CA SER A 353 9.84 10.92 -7.15
C SER A 353 9.19 9.52 -7.05
N LEU A 354 8.66 8.98 -8.15
CA LEU A 354 8.06 7.65 -8.19
C LEU A 354 9.08 6.52 -7.90
N ILE A 355 10.31 6.67 -8.38
CA ILE A 355 11.41 5.74 -8.06
C ILE A 355 11.77 5.81 -6.57
N ASN A 356 11.81 7.01 -5.99
CA ASN A 356 12.06 7.20 -4.56
C ASN A 356 10.94 6.57 -3.71
N ASP A 357 9.68 6.76 -4.11
CA ASP A 357 8.54 6.16 -3.44
C ASP A 357 8.59 4.61 -3.49
N ALA A 358 9.05 4.05 -4.62
CA ALA A 358 9.28 2.61 -4.74
C ALA A 358 10.36 2.13 -3.77
N GLY A 359 11.47 2.87 -3.66
CA GLY A 359 12.55 2.57 -2.72
C GLY A 359 12.12 2.54 -1.25
N PHE A 360 11.07 3.29 -0.90
CA PHE A 360 10.50 3.29 0.45
C PHE A 360 9.87 1.95 0.85
N VAL A 361 9.35 1.18 -0.11
CA VAL A 361 8.66 -0.10 0.13
C VAL A 361 9.39 -1.34 -0.38
N ASP A 362 10.47 -1.18 -1.16
CA ASP A 362 11.21 -2.30 -1.79
C ASP A 362 11.74 -3.33 -0.79
N HIS A 363 12.10 -2.90 0.43
CA HIS A 363 12.59 -3.79 1.47
C HIS A 363 11.56 -4.86 1.88
N LEU A 364 10.26 -4.64 1.61
CA LEU A 364 9.19 -5.59 1.89
C LEU A 364 9.29 -6.86 1.04
N TYR A 365 9.88 -6.77 -0.17
CA TYR A 365 10.16 -7.95 -0.99
C TYR A 365 10.95 -9.00 -0.23
N LYS A 366 11.96 -8.56 0.53
CA LYS A 366 12.83 -9.49 1.25
C LYS A 366 12.11 -10.32 2.29
N GLN A 367 11.14 -9.74 2.97
CA GLN A 367 10.34 -10.48 3.95
C GLN A 367 9.42 -11.50 3.26
N CYS A 368 8.77 -11.10 2.14
CA CYS A 368 7.95 -11.99 1.34
C CYS A 368 8.78 -13.14 0.73
N GLU A 369 9.99 -12.84 0.23
CA GLU A 369 10.95 -13.85 -0.23
C GLU A 369 11.34 -14.82 0.88
N ASN A 370 11.63 -14.32 2.07
CA ASN A 370 12.01 -15.15 3.21
C ASN A 370 10.92 -16.15 3.55
N PHE A 371 9.66 -15.72 3.59
CA PHE A 371 8.54 -16.63 3.82
C PHE A 371 8.44 -17.71 2.73
N VAL A 372 8.41 -17.31 1.46
CA VAL A 372 8.30 -18.27 0.34
C VAL A 372 9.48 -19.24 0.34
N ASN A 373 10.70 -18.72 0.50
CA ASN A 373 11.89 -19.54 0.48
C ASN A 373 12.01 -20.50 1.68
N LEU A 374 11.43 -20.13 2.84
CA LEU A 374 11.28 -21.03 3.98
C LEU A 374 10.35 -22.20 3.62
N GLN A 375 9.20 -21.94 3.02
CA GLN A 375 8.28 -22.98 2.62
C GLN A 375 8.88 -23.90 1.54
N LEU A 376 9.58 -23.33 0.55
CA LEU A 376 10.30 -24.12 -0.46
C LEU A 376 11.40 -24.98 0.16
N TYR A 377 12.12 -24.47 1.16
CA TYR A 377 13.12 -25.24 1.89
C TYR A 377 12.51 -26.44 2.65
N ILE A 378 11.38 -26.24 3.29
CA ILE A 378 10.64 -27.31 3.98
C ILE A 378 10.19 -28.39 3.00
N LEU A 379 9.69 -27.98 1.82
CA LEU A 379 9.18 -28.88 0.78
C LEU A 379 10.30 -29.67 0.09
N SER A 380 11.45 -29.06 -0.17
CA SER A 380 12.53 -29.60 -0.98
C SER A 380 13.82 -29.79 -0.18
N ARG A 381 13.79 -30.65 0.83
CA ARG A 381 14.88 -30.87 1.80
C ARG A 381 16.26 -31.16 1.16
N ASN A 382 16.28 -31.78 -0.01
CA ASN A 382 17.51 -32.23 -0.68
C ASN A 382 18.02 -31.27 -1.75
N TYR A 383 17.17 -30.36 -2.22
CA TYR A 383 17.49 -29.41 -3.28
C TYR A 383 17.04 -28.02 -2.85
N GLN A 384 17.89 -27.02 -3.09
CA GLN A 384 17.59 -25.65 -2.70
C GLN A 384 17.02 -24.89 -3.89
N PHE A 385 15.75 -24.48 -3.78
CA PHE A 385 15.11 -23.56 -4.69
C PHE A 385 14.90 -22.21 -3.99
N ARG A 386 15.02 -21.15 -4.77
CA ARG A 386 14.78 -19.79 -4.28
C ARG A 386 13.94 -19.02 -5.27
N VAL A 387 12.93 -18.34 -4.74
CA VAL A 387 12.15 -17.34 -5.44
C VAL A 387 12.69 -15.97 -5.09
N ARG A 388 12.73 -15.08 -6.08
CA ARG A 388 12.99 -13.66 -5.92
C ARG A 388 11.83 -12.88 -6.47
N PHE A 389 11.45 -11.82 -5.76
CA PHE A 389 10.44 -10.86 -6.20
C PHE A 389 11.11 -9.58 -6.70
N TYR A 390 10.51 -8.98 -7.72
CA TYR A 390 11.00 -7.75 -8.35
C TYR A 390 9.91 -7.06 -9.14
N GLY A 391 10.26 -5.88 -9.66
CA GLY A 391 9.40 -5.07 -10.51
C GLY A 391 8.54 -4.09 -9.71
N ASN A 392 8.52 -2.86 -10.12
CA ASN A 392 7.60 -1.88 -9.60
C ASN A 392 6.76 -1.29 -10.74
N ARG A 393 5.60 -0.77 -10.39
CA ARG A 393 4.60 -0.31 -11.37
C ARG A 393 5.14 0.75 -12.34
N TYR A 394 6.13 1.52 -11.93
CA TYR A 394 6.58 2.71 -12.65
C TYR A 394 7.77 2.46 -13.57
N THR A 395 8.60 1.45 -13.27
CA THR A 395 9.81 1.14 -14.07
C THR A 395 9.72 -0.21 -14.77
N ASN A 396 8.69 -1.03 -14.50
CA ASN A 396 8.62 -2.41 -15.00
C ASN A 396 8.79 -2.54 -16.52
N SER A 397 8.18 -1.64 -17.29
CA SER A 397 8.30 -1.67 -18.77
C SER A 397 9.71 -1.35 -19.22
N ASP A 398 10.36 -0.37 -18.61
CA ASP A 398 11.73 0.02 -18.95
C ASP A 398 12.70 -1.08 -18.52
N ASP A 399 12.55 -1.61 -17.30
CA ASP A 399 13.35 -2.72 -16.78
C ASP A 399 13.20 -3.97 -17.64
N MET A 400 12.00 -4.26 -18.13
CA MET A 400 11.74 -5.37 -19.06
C MET A 400 12.50 -5.20 -20.36
N LEU A 401 12.44 -4.01 -20.99
CA LEU A 401 13.11 -3.71 -22.25
C LEU A 401 14.64 -3.77 -22.10
N ASP A 402 15.16 -3.17 -21.03
CA ASP A 402 16.59 -3.19 -20.73
C ASP A 402 17.07 -4.62 -20.50
N TYR A 403 16.33 -5.42 -19.70
CA TYR A 403 16.67 -6.81 -19.48
C TYR A 403 16.56 -7.67 -20.75
N ALA A 404 15.55 -7.45 -21.59
CA ALA A 404 15.40 -8.12 -22.88
C ALA A 404 16.62 -7.86 -23.80
N ASN A 405 17.13 -6.62 -23.83
CA ASN A 405 18.35 -6.28 -24.54
C ASN A 405 19.57 -7.02 -23.98
N VAL A 406 19.71 -7.08 -22.66
CA VAL A 406 20.82 -7.81 -22.01
C VAL A 406 20.73 -9.31 -22.28
N VAL A 407 19.53 -9.92 -22.23
CA VAL A 407 19.33 -11.34 -22.56
C VAL A 407 19.80 -11.62 -24.01
N ARG A 408 19.42 -10.75 -24.94
CA ARG A 408 19.78 -10.90 -26.36
C ARG A 408 21.27 -10.73 -26.61
N THR A 409 21.93 -9.78 -25.93
CA THR A 409 23.37 -9.45 -26.18
C THR A 409 24.32 -10.28 -25.38
N ALA A 410 23.97 -10.65 -24.13
CA ALA A 410 24.87 -11.32 -23.19
C ALA A 410 24.43 -12.75 -22.82
N ASN A 411 23.43 -13.30 -23.51
CA ASN A 411 22.93 -14.67 -23.30
C ASN A 411 22.57 -14.95 -21.80
N MET A 412 21.89 -13.98 -21.16
CA MET A 412 21.50 -14.07 -19.76
C MET A 412 20.27 -14.99 -19.56
N PRO A 413 20.03 -15.51 -18.35
CA PRO A 413 18.89 -16.40 -18.07
C PRO A 413 17.54 -15.76 -18.39
N MET A 414 16.69 -16.45 -19.15
CA MET A 414 15.37 -15.92 -19.60
C MET A 414 14.31 -15.87 -18.49
N GLY A 415 14.43 -16.67 -17.41
CA GLY A 415 13.41 -16.77 -16.36
C GLY A 415 12.97 -15.43 -15.79
N LYS A 416 13.91 -14.49 -15.60
CA LYS A 416 13.59 -13.15 -15.12
C LYS A 416 12.81 -12.32 -16.17
N LEU A 417 13.07 -12.53 -17.46
CA LEU A 417 12.33 -11.85 -18.51
C LEU A 417 10.86 -12.25 -18.54
N PHE A 418 10.57 -13.56 -18.40
CA PHE A 418 9.20 -14.04 -18.29
C PHE A 418 8.46 -13.38 -17.10
N GLY A 419 9.11 -13.26 -15.95
CA GLY A 419 8.54 -12.56 -14.81
C GLY A 419 8.24 -11.08 -15.07
N TYR A 420 9.12 -10.34 -15.78
CA TYR A 420 8.82 -8.95 -16.20
C TYR A 420 7.62 -8.88 -17.16
N CYS A 421 7.41 -9.90 -17.98
CA CYS A 421 6.24 -10.04 -18.84
C CYS A 421 4.97 -10.41 -18.06
N GLY A 422 5.08 -10.70 -16.77
CA GLY A 422 3.96 -11.03 -15.89
C GLY A 422 3.65 -12.51 -15.74
N TYR A 423 4.47 -13.40 -16.34
CA TYR A 423 4.32 -14.84 -16.15
C TYR A 423 4.83 -15.26 -14.77
N GLU A 424 4.06 -16.07 -14.10
CA GLU A 424 4.51 -16.72 -12.86
C GLU A 424 5.40 -17.95 -13.19
N PRO A 425 6.33 -18.35 -12.30
CA PRO A 425 7.27 -19.44 -12.57
C PRO A 425 6.60 -20.77 -13.00
N TYR A 426 5.40 -21.05 -12.51
CA TYR A 426 4.63 -22.27 -12.82
C TYR A 426 3.83 -22.17 -14.12
N GLU A 427 3.77 -20.97 -14.75
CA GLU A 427 3.07 -20.77 -16.02
C GLU A 427 4.01 -20.88 -17.23
N VAL A 428 5.33 -20.69 -17.03
CA VAL A 428 6.31 -20.60 -18.11
C VAL A 428 6.30 -21.86 -18.97
N ASP A 429 6.52 -23.03 -18.35
CA ASP A 429 6.59 -24.30 -19.08
C ASP A 429 5.27 -24.65 -19.74
N SER A 430 4.15 -24.47 -19.03
CA SER A 430 2.81 -24.75 -19.56
C SER A 430 2.43 -23.80 -20.71
N THR A 431 2.88 -22.55 -20.67
CA THR A 431 2.64 -21.58 -21.76
C THR A 431 3.45 -21.96 -23.00
N LEU A 432 4.72 -22.37 -22.83
CA LEU A 432 5.55 -22.82 -23.95
C LEU A 432 4.97 -24.07 -24.60
N ASP A 433 4.54 -25.05 -23.82
CA ASP A 433 3.87 -26.27 -24.32
C ASP A 433 2.57 -25.92 -25.08
N GLN A 434 1.78 -24.96 -24.54
CA GLN A 434 0.57 -24.50 -25.20
C GLN A 434 0.87 -23.82 -26.55
N GLU A 435 1.90 -22.97 -26.62
CA GLU A 435 2.32 -22.31 -27.85
C GLU A 435 2.77 -23.31 -28.90
N ASP A 436 3.51 -24.35 -28.49
CA ASP A 436 3.96 -25.42 -29.39
C ASP A 436 2.78 -26.27 -29.89
N ILE A 437 1.83 -26.65 -29.03
CA ILE A 437 0.62 -27.42 -29.42
C ILE A 437 -0.27 -26.59 -30.37
N LEU A 438 -0.39 -25.28 -30.16
CA LEU A 438 -1.21 -24.40 -30.99
C LEU A 438 -0.46 -23.88 -32.21
N GLU A 439 0.80 -24.27 -32.40
CA GLU A 439 1.65 -23.87 -33.51
C GLU A 439 1.75 -22.33 -33.66
N TYR A 440 1.75 -21.59 -32.56
CA TYR A 440 1.77 -20.12 -32.62
C TYR A 440 3.03 -19.58 -33.29
N ARG A 441 4.19 -20.23 -33.10
CA ARG A 441 5.46 -19.83 -33.72
C ARG A 441 5.43 -19.98 -35.24
N GLU A 442 4.70 -20.96 -35.78
CA GLU A 442 4.54 -21.18 -37.22
C GLU A 442 3.47 -20.27 -37.83
N ARG A 443 2.44 -19.97 -37.07
CA ARG A 443 1.30 -19.12 -37.50
C ARG A 443 1.62 -17.63 -37.42
N MET A 444 2.33 -17.18 -36.35
CA MET A 444 2.79 -15.82 -36.19
C MET A 444 4.16 -15.64 -36.86
N LYS A 445 4.16 -15.57 -38.17
CA LYS A 445 5.39 -15.19 -38.89
C LYS A 445 5.77 -13.77 -38.48
N PRO A 446 6.99 -13.55 -37.94
CA PRO A 446 7.45 -12.20 -37.64
C PRO A 446 7.37 -11.36 -38.91
N ILE A 447 6.95 -10.11 -38.77
CA ILE A 447 7.04 -9.16 -39.89
C ILE A 447 8.51 -9.14 -40.32
N LEU A 448 8.79 -9.68 -41.49
CA LEU A 448 10.14 -9.73 -42.03
C LEU A 448 10.63 -8.29 -42.21
N SER A 449 11.43 -7.81 -41.25
CA SER A 449 12.24 -6.61 -41.45
C SER A 449 13.41 -7.02 -42.37
N ALA A 450 13.94 -6.09 -43.13
CA ALA A 450 15.10 -6.32 -44.02
C ALA A 450 16.31 -6.93 -43.29
N PHE A 451 16.33 -6.90 -41.95
CA PHE A 451 17.36 -7.46 -41.06
C PHE A 451 17.07 -8.90 -40.60
N ASN A 452 15.84 -9.40 -40.73
CA ASN A 452 15.41 -10.71 -40.26
C ASN A 452 14.96 -11.65 -41.39
N SER A 453 15.35 -11.37 -42.64
CA SER A 453 15.15 -12.33 -43.72
C SER A 453 16.01 -13.57 -43.41
N PRO A 454 15.41 -14.78 -43.26
CA PRO A 454 16.22 -15.98 -43.24
C PRO A 454 17.06 -16.01 -44.50
N ALA A 455 18.37 -16.19 -44.36
CA ALA A 455 19.25 -16.43 -45.50
C ALA A 455 18.71 -17.66 -46.21
N GLY A 456 18.01 -17.45 -47.30
CA GLY A 456 17.53 -18.54 -48.14
C GLY A 456 18.73 -19.33 -48.66
N ASP A 457 18.60 -20.65 -48.72
CA ASP A 457 19.56 -21.60 -49.27
C ASP A 457 19.81 -21.42 -50.77
N ASP A 458 19.52 -20.24 -51.34
CA ASP A 458 19.86 -19.92 -52.71
C ASP A 458 21.18 -19.15 -52.78
N LYS A 459 22.13 -19.86 -53.39
CA LYS A 459 23.45 -19.34 -53.79
C LYS A 459 23.30 -18.04 -54.57
N GLY A 460 23.75 -16.94 -53.99
CA GLY A 460 24.08 -15.73 -54.71
C GLY A 460 23.00 -14.67 -54.70
N ASP A 461 22.90 -13.93 -53.64
CA ASP A 461 23.00 -12.48 -53.72
C ASP A 461 23.16 -11.90 -52.32
N SER A 462 24.24 -11.19 -52.07
CA SER A 462 24.49 -10.47 -50.86
C SER A 462 23.38 -9.43 -50.72
N GLY A 463 22.47 -9.59 -49.75
CA GLY A 463 21.35 -8.67 -49.44
C GLY A 463 21.82 -7.29 -49.01
N GLY A 464 22.47 -6.60 -49.95
CA GLY A 464 22.73 -5.18 -49.92
C GLY A 464 21.55 -4.42 -50.53
N ARG A 465 21.43 -3.15 -50.21
CA ARG A 465 20.53 -2.22 -50.87
C ARG A 465 20.65 -2.43 -52.39
N PRO A 466 19.55 -2.57 -53.16
CA PRO A 466 19.62 -2.73 -54.60
C PRO A 466 20.58 -1.70 -55.20
N GLU A 467 21.54 -2.18 -56.01
CA GLU A 467 22.47 -1.27 -56.68
C GLU A 467 21.68 -0.33 -57.55
N LYS A 468 21.87 0.96 -57.32
CA LYS A 468 21.32 1.98 -58.21
C LYS A 468 21.99 1.88 -59.56
N SER A 469 21.23 2.09 -60.62
CA SER A 469 21.79 2.20 -62.00
C SER A 469 22.72 3.43 -62.02
N LEU A 470 23.70 3.43 -62.94
CA LEU A 470 24.62 4.56 -63.14
C LEU A 470 23.89 5.89 -63.38
N SER A 471 22.72 5.84 -64.02
CA SER A 471 21.88 7.02 -64.26
C SER A 471 21.16 7.59 -63.04
N ASP A 472 21.12 6.86 -61.89
CA ASP A 472 20.43 7.25 -60.68
C ASP A 472 21.40 7.61 -59.53
N LEU A 473 22.70 7.68 -59.83
CA LEU A 473 23.75 8.07 -58.90
C LEU A 473 24.02 9.58 -59.05
N SER A 474 24.39 10.21 -57.94
CA SER A 474 24.99 11.56 -57.96
C SER A 474 26.43 11.47 -58.44
N ASP A 475 26.99 12.56 -58.99
CA ASP A 475 28.36 12.64 -59.53
C ASP A 475 29.41 12.01 -58.59
N ALA A 476 29.31 12.24 -57.30
CA ALA A 476 30.18 11.61 -56.30
C ALA A 476 29.99 10.08 -56.16
N GLY A 477 28.78 9.57 -56.44
CA GLY A 477 28.46 8.13 -56.43
C GLY A 477 28.95 7.41 -57.68
N GLU A 478 29.02 8.11 -58.81
CA GLU A 478 29.61 7.60 -60.07
C GLU A 478 31.12 7.45 -59.96
N ASP A 479 31.79 8.47 -59.40
CA ASP A 479 33.23 8.45 -59.16
C ASP A 479 33.65 7.31 -58.22
N GLN A 480 32.86 7.04 -57.16
CA GLN A 480 33.14 5.96 -56.21
C GLN A 480 32.95 4.57 -56.85
N LYS A 481 31.93 4.41 -57.68
CA LYS A 481 31.67 3.16 -58.40
C LYS A 481 32.70 2.86 -59.47
N GLN A 482 33.24 3.89 -60.18
CA GLN A 482 34.37 3.77 -61.06
C GLN A 482 35.68 3.40 -60.36
N TYR A 483 35.92 3.98 -59.16
CA TYR A 483 37.07 3.68 -58.34
C TYR A 483 37.08 2.24 -57.86
N ASP A 484 35.93 1.72 -57.39
CA ASP A 484 35.77 0.35 -56.92
C ASP A 484 35.89 -0.66 -58.05
N SER A 485 35.41 -0.34 -59.24
CA SER A 485 35.52 -1.20 -60.41
C SER A 485 36.98 -1.29 -60.99
N ASN A 486 37.79 -0.27 -60.76
CA ASN A 486 39.20 -0.25 -61.16
C ASN A 486 40.14 -0.94 -60.17
N ASN A 487 39.73 -1.09 -58.90
CA ASN A 487 40.53 -1.77 -57.87
C ASN A 487 40.22 -3.27 -57.72
N ASN A 488 39.18 -3.77 -58.36
CA ASN A 488 38.79 -5.20 -58.43
C ASN A 488 39.21 -5.91 -59.69
N LYS A 489 40.15 -5.36 -60.47
CA LYS A 489 40.89 -6.04 -61.56
C LYS A 489 42.30 -6.31 -61.05
#